data_708b1c505daad8b4d7ee44d6569e40a5
#
_entry.id   708b1c505daad8b4d7ee44d6569e40a5
#
_cell.length_a   1.000
_cell.length_b   1.000
_cell.length_c   1.000
_cell.angle_alpha   90.00
_cell.angle_beta   90.00
_cell.angle_gamma   90.00
#
_symmetry.space_group_name_H-M   'P 1'
#
loop_
_entity.id
_entity.type
_entity.pdbx_description
1 polymer ?
#
loop_
_entity_poly.entity_id
_entity_poly.type
_entity_poly.pdbx_seq_one_letter_code
_entity_poly.pdbx_strand_id
1 'polypeptide(L)'
;MDELRLERVGIVAHDVGAYVAQTLAREHRERIAGLFFFNCPYPGIGRRWAEAGHLIEIWYQSFHQMPWAAELVGSARAACRTYIGHFLRHWAHDPHAFDDDLEAWVDNFLKPGNLQGGFDWYSSVAAARLAVIREQAPPAPRIELPTRIMWGRHDPILKAEWTDRLPEYFRDPEITIAEHAGHFVHYETPDRASAAIAQFFDRVPW
;
A
#
# COMPACT_ATOMS: atom_id res chain seq x y z
N MET A 1 -16.29 -7.89 10.27
CA MET A 1 -17.34 -6.91 10.64
C MET A 1 -18.49 -7.58 11.37
N ASP A 2 -19.02 -8.67 10.86
CA ASP A 2 -20.21 -9.33 11.42
C ASP A 2 -20.01 -9.83 12.86
N GLU A 3 -18.87 -10.45 13.15
CA GLU A 3 -18.52 -10.88 14.52
C GLU A 3 -18.48 -9.70 15.52
N LEU A 4 -18.09 -8.52 15.06
CA LEU A 4 -18.05 -7.28 15.85
C LEU A 4 -19.38 -6.50 15.81
N ARG A 5 -20.38 -7.01 15.07
CA ARG A 5 -21.68 -6.36 14.84
C ARG A 5 -21.54 -4.93 14.29
N LEU A 6 -20.55 -4.71 13.44
CA LEU A 6 -20.35 -3.44 12.75
C LEU A 6 -21.13 -3.46 11.44
N GLU A 7 -22.13 -2.61 11.33
CA GLU A 7 -22.93 -2.49 10.11
C GLU A 7 -22.14 -1.77 9.03
N ARG A 8 -21.44 -0.71 9.40
CA ARG A 8 -20.69 0.15 8.50
C ARG A 8 -19.36 0.59 9.14
N VAL A 9 -18.30 0.73 8.33
CA VAL A 9 -16.97 1.15 8.82
C VAL A 9 -16.32 2.16 7.89
N GLY A 10 -15.47 3.01 8.44
CA GLY A 10 -14.43 3.72 7.69
C GLY A 10 -13.20 2.84 7.55
N ILE A 11 -12.52 2.89 6.39
CA ILE A 11 -11.30 2.12 6.16
C ILE A 11 -10.12 3.07 6.01
N VAL A 12 -9.07 2.82 6.78
CA VAL A 12 -7.74 3.42 6.57
C VAL A 12 -6.84 2.31 6.03
N ALA A 13 -6.18 2.54 4.91
CA ALA A 13 -5.31 1.55 4.31
C ALA A 13 -4.09 2.16 3.62
N HIS A 14 -3.05 1.36 3.47
CA HIS A 14 -1.78 1.72 2.86
C HIS A 14 -1.35 0.62 1.88
N ASP A 15 -0.76 0.99 0.76
CA ASP A 15 -0.16 0.10 -0.25
C ASP A 15 -1.04 -1.11 -0.61
N VAL A 16 -0.59 -2.33 -0.37
CA VAL A 16 -1.36 -3.57 -0.63
C VAL A 16 -2.73 -3.54 0.05
N GLY A 17 -2.82 -3.00 1.27
CA GLY A 17 -4.08 -2.81 1.98
C GLY A 17 -5.08 -1.94 1.21
N ALA A 18 -4.60 -0.98 0.43
CA ALA A 18 -5.46 -0.16 -0.41
C ALA A 18 -6.07 -0.95 -1.58
N TYR A 19 -5.39 -1.94 -2.15
CA TYR A 19 -6.01 -2.84 -3.14
C TYR A 19 -7.15 -3.66 -2.52
N VAL A 20 -6.91 -4.23 -1.33
CA VAL A 20 -7.93 -5.00 -0.60
C VAL A 20 -9.14 -4.12 -0.29
N ALA A 21 -8.90 -2.91 0.21
CA ALA A 21 -9.97 -1.96 0.53
C ALA A 21 -10.75 -1.50 -0.71
N GLN A 22 -10.08 -1.30 -1.85
CA GLN A 22 -10.74 -0.97 -3.11
C GLN A 22 -11.66 -2.11 -3.61
N THR A 23 -11.24 -3.36 -3.46
CA THR A 23 -12.06 -4.53 -3.82
C THR A 23 -13.28 -4.58 -2.91
N LEU A 24 -13.08 -4.49 -1.60
CA LEU A 24 -14.17 -4.50 -0.62
C LEU A 24 -15.16 -3.34 -0.88
N ALA A 25 -14.68 -2.16 -1.22
CA ALA A 25 -15.52 -0.99 -1.50
C ALA A 25 -16.36 -1.15 -2.78
N ARG A 26 -15.91 -1.95 -3.76
CA ARG A 26 -16.69 -2.26 -4.96
C ARG A 26 -17.72 -3.36 -4.74
N GLU A 27 -17.36 -4.36 -3.94
CA GLU A 27 -18.20 -5.55 -3.70
C GLU A 27 -19.22 -5.34 -2.58
N HIS A 28 -18.87 -4.51 -1.57
CA HIS A 28 -19.66 -4.30 -0.35
C HIS A 28 -19.77 -2.81 0.00
N ARG A 29 -20.16 -2.01 -1.00
CA ARG A 29 -20.25 -0.55 -0.87
C ARG A 29 -21.10 -0.11 0.32
N GLU A 30 -22.19 -0.81 0.59
CA GLU A 30 -23.14 -0.51 1.66
C GLU A 30 -22.52 -0.64 3.06
N ARG A 31 -21.44 -1.43 3.18
CA ARG A 31 -20.73 -1.68 4.43
C ARG A 31 -19.62 -0.65 4.72
N ILE A 32 -19.32 0.23 3.76
CA ILE A 32 -18.19 1.16 3.84
C ILE A 32 -18.71 2.61 3.88
N ALA A 33 -18.32 3.38 4.90
CA ALA A 33 -18.68 4.77 5.04
C ALA A 33 -17.77 5.71 4.23
N GLY A 34 -16.48 5.44 4.24
CA GLY A 34 -15.46 6.20 3.51
C GLY A 34 -14.10 5.51 3.52
N LEU A 35 -13.21 5.97 2.66
CA LEU A 35 -11.88 5.41 2.43
C LEU A 35 -10.81 6.47 2.67
N PHE A 36 -9.84 6.15 3.50
CA PHE A 36 -8.65 6.96 3.66
C PHE A 36 -7.42 6.14 3.27
N PHE A 37 -6.67 6.60 2.27
CA PHE A 37 -5.51 5.88 1.79
C PHE A 37 -4.21 6.65 1.98
N PHE A 38 -3.15 5.91 2.29
CA PHE A 38 -1.77 6.34 2.15
C PHE A 38 -1.15 5.60 0.98
N ASN A 39 -0.47 6.32 0.06
CA ASN A 39 0.24 5.75 -1.09
C ASN A 39 -0.54 4.58 -1.73
N CYS A 40 -1.61 4.94 -2.41
CA CYS A 40 -2.65 4.02 -2.88
C CYS A 40 -2.35 3.50 -4.29
N PRO A 41 -1.88 2.27 -4.47
CA PRO A 41 -1.82 1.69 -5.80
C PRO A 41 -3.24 1.47 -6.33
N TYR A 42 -3.42 1.68 -7.63
CA TYR A 42 -4.72 1.57 -8.30
C TYR A 42 -4.54 1.17 -9.78
N PRO A 43 -5.59 0.68 -10.46
CA PRO A 43 -5.44 0.16 -11.83
C PRO A 43 -4.90 1.19 -12.85
N GLY A 44 -5.15 2.48 -12.63
CA GLY A 44 -4.70 3.56 -13.52
C GLY A 44 -3.19 3.78 -13.59
N ILE A 45 -2.40 3.17 -12.69
CA ILE A 45 -0.94 3.15 -12.82
C ILE A 45 -0.55 2.39 -14.11
N GLY A 46 -1.26 1.28 -14.42
CA GLY A 46 -1.18 0.61 -15.70
C GLY A 46 0.24 0.17 -16.05
N ARG A 47 0.64 0.44 -17.31
CA ARG A 47 1.98 0.08 -17.83
C ARG A 47 3.13 0.83 -17.17
N ARG A 48 2.88 1.91 -16.43
CA ARG A 48 3.94 2.66 -15.72
C ARG A 48 4.70 1.79 -14.70
N TRP A 49 4.08 0.72 -14.21
CA TRP A 49 4.77 -0.29 -13.41
C TRP A 49 5.96 -0.96 -14.12
N ALA A 50 5.95 -1.04 -15.44
CA ALA A 50 6.98 -1.70 -16.25
C ALA A 50 7.90 -0.70 -16.97
N GLU A 51 7.87 0.57 -16.64
CA GLU A 51 8.82 1.55 -17.16
C GLU A 51 10.25 1.18 -16.75
N ALA A 52 11.18 1.29 -17.69
CA ALA A 52 12.56 0.83 -17.50
C ALA A 52 13.23 1.43 -16.25
N GLY A 53 13.01 2.73 -15.98
CA GLY A 53 13.54 3.39 -14.79
C GLY A 53 12.86 3.00 -13.48
N HIS A 54 11.73 2.27 -13.53
CA HIS A 54 11.00 1.81 -12.37
C HIS A 54 11.27 0.32 -12.04
N LEU A 55 11.68 -0.46 -13.02
CA LEU A 55 11.91 -1.90 -12.84
C LEU A 55 12.93 -2.22 -11.73
N ILE A 56 13.93 -1.36 -11.56
CA ILE A 56 14.92 -1.53 -10.51
C ILE A 56 14.32 -1.38 -9.11
N GLU A 57 13.30 -0.56 -8.95
CA GLU A 57 12.64 -0.33 -7.67
C GLU A 57 11.74 -1.50 -7.25
N ILE A 58 11.20 -2.22 -8.24
CA ILE A 58 10.24 -3.31 -8.00
C ILE A 58 10.84 -4.72 -8.15
N TRP A 59 12.17 -4.85 -8.18
CA TRP A 59 12.87 -6.14 -8.30
C TRP A 59 12.40 -7.19 -7.30
N TYR A 60 12.08 -6.75 -6.07
CA TYR A 60 11.63 -7.60 -4.98
C TYR A 60 10.34 -8.36 -5.30
N GLN A 61 9.50 -7.82 -6.18
CA GLN A 61 8.23 -8.45 -6.54
C GLN A 61 8.43 -9.73 -7.35
N SER A 62 9.53 -9.82 -8.12
CA SER A 62 9.95 -11.07 -8.76
C SER A 62 10.66 -11.99 -7.78
N PHE A 63 11.48 -11.43 -6.89
CA PHE A 63 12.16 -12.20 -5.85
C PHE A 63 11.19 -12.90 -4.91
N HIS A 64 10.13 -12.21 -4.45
CA HIS A 64 9.13 -12.80 -3.56
C HIS A 64 8.37 -13.99 -4.17
N GLN A 65 8.35 -14.13 -5.50
CA GLN A 65 7.72 -15.26 -6.18
C GLN A 65 8.66 -16.48 -6.32
N MET A 66 9.92 -16.36 -5.89
CA MET A 66 10.85 -17.49 -5.90
C MET A 66 10.51 -18.44 -4.72
N PRO A 67 10.40 -19.75 -4.97
CA PRO A 67 9.95 -20.71 -3.94
C PRO A 67 10.87 -20.81 -2.72
N TRP A 68 12.09 -20.33 -2.84
CA TRP A 68 13.12 -20.35 -1.79
C TRP A 68 13.30 -18.97 -1.11
N ALA A 69 12.59 -17.93 -1.55
CA ALA A 69 12.86 -16.55 -1.09
C ALA A 69 12.56 -16.36 0.40
N ALA A 70 11.43 -16.88 0.89
CA ALA A 70 11.07 -16.78 2.31
C ALA A 70 12.06 -17.57 3.20
N GLU A 71 12.51 -18.74 2.75
CA GLU A 71 13.54 -19.53 3.43
C GLU A 71 14.87 -18.76 3.51
N LEU A 72 15.32 -18.18 2.40
CA LEU A 72 16.55 -17.40 2.36
C LEU A 72 16.51 -16.21 3.32
N VAL A 73 15.45 -15.42 3.27
CA VAL A 73 15.29 -14.23 4.13
C VAL A 73 15.13 -14.64 5.59
N GLY A 74 14.42 -15.73 5.87
CA GLY A 74 14.20 -16.25 7.21
C GLY A 74 15.33 -17.13 7.78
N SER A 75 16.38 -17.41 6.98
CA SER A 75 17.46 -18.33 7.36
C SER A 75 18.26 -17.89 8.58
N ALA A 76 18.34 -16.59 8.83
CA ALA A 76 18.97 -16.00 9.99
C ALA A 76 18.37 -14.62 10.28
N ARG A 77 18.35 -14.22 11.57
CA ARG A 77 17.90 -12.87 11.97
C ARG A 77 18.65 -11.77 11.20
N ALA A 78 19.95 -11.93 10.99
CA ALA A 78 20.75 -10.95 10.25
C ALA A 78 20.31 -10.83 8.78
N ALA A 79 19.95 -11.93 8.13
CA ALA A 79 19.44 -11.93 6.76
C ALA A 79 18.09 -11.17 6.68
N CYS A 80 17.16 -11.50 7.57
CA CYS A 80 15.87 -10.81 7.68
C CYS A 80 16.05 -9.31 7.95
N ARG A 81 16.91 -8.96 8.91
CA ARG A 81 17.23 -7.57 9.28
C ARG A 81 17.79 -6.78 8.10
N THR A 82 18.71 -7.36 7.35
CA THR A 82 19.29 -6.73 6.16
C THR A 82 18.21 -6.51 5.11
N TYR A 83 17.40 -7.54 4.84
CA TYR A 83 16.36 -7.51 3.82
C TYR A 83 15.25 -6.51 4.14
N ILE A 84 14.64 -6.60 5.31
CA ILE A 84 13.56 -5.70 5.74
C ILE A 84 14.09 -4.27 5.92
N GLY A 85 15.27 -4.12 6.53
CA GLY A 85 15.90 -2.81 6.73
C GLY A 85 16.22 -2.10 5.42
N HIS A 86 16.47 -2.82 4.32
CA HIS A 86 16.62 -2.21 3.00
C HIS A 86 15.34 -1.44 2.62
N PHE A 87 14.18 -2.06 2.69
CA PHE A 87 12.92 -1.42 2.31
C PHE A 87 12.55 -0.26 3.23
N LEU A 88 12.67 -0.45 4.54
CA LEU A 88 12.33 0.59 5.52
C LEU A 88 13.18 1.86 5.32
N ARG A 89 14.46 1.70 4.95
CA ARG A 89 15.35 2.84 4.70
C ARG A 89 15.21 3.41 3.31
N HIS A 90 15.09 2.55 2.28
CA HIS A 90 15.06 2.98 0.89
C HIS A 90 13.74 3.67 0.51
N TRP A 91 12.63 3.21 1.11
CA TRP A 91 11.31 3.74 0.78
C TRP A 91 10.87 4.91 1.66
N ALA A 92 11.51 5.11 2.80
CA ALA A 92 11.30 6.30 3.62
C ALA A 92 12.00 7.53 3.01
N HIS A 93 11.46 8.72 3.24
CA HIS A 93 12.13 9.98 2.93
C HIS A 93 13.35 10.21 3.83
N ASP A 94 13.19 9.97 5.14
CA ASP A 94 14.31 9.89 6.07
C ASP A 94 14.75 8.42 6.20
N PRO A 95 15.96 8.05 5.73
CA PRO A 95 16.44 6.67 5.82
C PRO A 95 16.65 6.17 7.26
N HIS A 96 16.60 7.06 8.25
CA HIS A 96 16.73 6.75 9.67
C HIS A 96 15.38 6.68 10.41
N ALA A 97 14.26 6.95 9.74
CA ALA A 97 12.93 7.00 10.36
C ALA A 97 12.57 5.72 11.15
N PHE A 98 13.08 4.57 10.73
CA PHE A 98 12.77 3.26 11.34
C PHE A 98 13.90 2.67 12.19
N ASP A 99 14.99 3.40 12.45
CA ASP A 99 16.15 2.80 13.13
C ASP A 99 15.81 2.28 14.54
N ASP A 100 14.96 2.98 15.28
CA ASP A 100 14.53 2.58 16.63
C ASP A 100 13.56 1.39 16.61
N ASP A 101 12.77 1.22 15.56
CA ASP A 101 11.74 0.18 15.45
C ASP A 101 12.15 -1.00 14.56
N LEU A 102 13.31 -0.96 13.92
CA LEU A 102 13.75 -2.00 12.98
C LEU A 102 13.71 -3.40 13.58
N GLU A 103 14.13 -3.55 14.84
CA GLU A 103 14.13 -4.86 15.49
C GLU A 103 12.72 -5.40 15.74
N ALA A 104 11.75 -4.53 16.02
CA ALA A 104 10.35 -4.93 16.16
C ALA A 104 9.77 -5.42 14.81
N TRP A 105 10.15 -4.78 13.71
CA TRP A 105 9.80 -5.25 12.36
C TRP A 105 10.40 -6.62 12.07
N VAL A 106 11.70 -6.82 12.37
CA VAL A 106 12.38 -8.11 12.20
C VAL A 106 11.71 -9.19 13.01
N ASP A 107 11.40 -8.94 14.29
CA ASP A 107 10.68 -9.88 15.17
C ASP A 107 9.32 -10.25 14.59
N ASN A 108 8.62 -9.30 14.01
CA ASN A 108 7.32 -9.57 13.40
C ASN A 108 7.45 -10.45 12.15
N PHE A 109 8.39 -10.15 11.26
CA PHE A 109 8.57 -10.94 10.03
C PHE A 109 9.09 -12.35 10.31
N LEU A 110 9.85 -12.56 11.39
CA LEU A 110 10.34 -13.88 11.79
C LEU A 110 9.29 -14.74 12.53
N LYS A 111 8.11 -14.21 12.82
CA LYS A 111 7.01 -15.04 13.32
C LYS A 111 6.63 -16.10 12.28
N PRO A 112 6.25 -17.32 12.72
CA PRO A 112 5.88 -18.39 11.81
C PRO A 112 4.83 -17.95 10.78
N GLY A 113 5.13 -18.13 9.51
CA GLY A 113 4.24 -17.82 8.38
C GLY A 113 4.23 -16.37 7.89
N ASN A 114 4.78 -15.40 8.64
CA ASN A 114 4.69 -13.99 8.25
C ASN A 114 5.48 -13.65 6.97
N LEU A 115 6.72 -14.13 6.85
CA LEU A 115 7.50 -13.94 5.60
C LEU A 115 6.81 -14.61 4.42
N GLN A 116 6.41 -15.86 4.59
CA GLN A 116 5.75 -16.62 3.53
C GLN A 116 4.43 -15.95 3.12
N GLY A 117 3.58 -15.57 4.08
CA GLY A 117 2.31 -14.90 3.79
C GLY A 117 2.49 -13.56 3.06
N GLY A 118 3.51 -12.78 3.44
CA GLY A 118 3.85 -11.54 2.74
C GLY A 118 4.32 -11.79 1.30
N PHE A 119 5.09 -12.86 1.06
CA PHE A 119 5.60 -13.19 -0.27
C PHE A 119 4.53 -13.84 -1.15
N ASP A 120 3.64 -14.64 -0.59
CA ASP A 120 2.53 -15.28 -1.30
C ASP A 120 1.57 -14.28 -1.94
N TRP A 121 1.47 -13.06 -1.38
CA TRP A 121 0.73 -11.98 -2.01
C TRP A 121 1.17 -11.77 -3.46
N TYR A 122 2.48 -11.66 -3.71
CA TYR A 122 3.02 -11.37 -5.05
C TYR A 122 2.77 -12.52 -6.03
N SER A 123 2.82 -13.75 -5.57
CA SER A 123 2.46 -14.93 -6.39
C SER A 123 0.97 -14.96 -6.71
N SER A 124 0.12 -14.66 -5.73
CA SER A 124 -1.34 -14.70 -5.89
C SER A 124 -1.88 -13.64 -6.86
N VAL A 125 -1.26 -12.47 -6.91
CA VAL A 125 -1.72 -11.35 -7.76
C VAL A 125 -0.94 -11.23 -9.08
N ALA A 126 0.06 -12.07 -9.34
CA ALA A 126 0.98 -11.94 -10.46
C ALA A 126 0.26 -11.87 -11.82
N ALA A 127 -0.70 -12.75 -12.07
CA ALA A 127 -1.46 -12.77 -13.32
C ALA A 127 -2.34 -11.52 -13.49
N ALA A 128 -3.05 -11.11 -12.45
CA ALA A 128 -3.89 -9.92 -12.48
C ALA A 128 -3.06 -8.65 -12.70
N ARG A 129 -1.93 -8.56 -12.03
CA ARG A 129 -1.00 -7.44 -12.19
C ARG A 129 -0.42 -7.37 -13.61
N LEU A 130 -0.04 -8.51 -14.18
CA LEU A 130 0.46 -8.57 -15.55
C LEU A 130 -0.61 -8.13 -16.55
N ALA A 131 -1.88 -8.48 -16.31
CA ALA A 131 -2.99 -8.02 -17.13
C ALA A 131 -3.16 -6.49 -17.06
N VAL A 132 -3.00 -5.87 -15.86
CA VAL A 132 -3.03 -4.41 -15.68
C VAL A 132 -1.87 -3.75 -16.45
N ILE A 133 -0.65 -4.26 -16.34
CA ILE A 133 0.54 -3.75 -17.04
C ILE A 133 0.35 -3.81 -18.57
N ARG A 134 -0.26 -4.88 -19.06
CA ARG A 134 -0.54 -5.09 -20.49
C ARG A 134 -1.79 -4.37 -21.00
N GLU A 135 -2.48 -3.64 -20.14
CA GLU A 135 -3.77 -2.98 -20.45
C GLU A 135 -4.84 -3.99 -20.94
N GLN A 136 -4.78 -5.21 -20.41
CA GLN A 136 -5.70 -6.33 -20.72
C GLN A 136 -6.64 -6.64 -19.55
N ALA A 137 -6.48 -5.95 -18.42
CA ALA A 137 -7.39 -6.10 -17.29
C ALA A 137 -8.78 -5.54 -17.63
N PRO A 138 -9.87 -6.16 -17.16
CA PRO A 138 -11.18 -5.59 -17.30
C PRO A 138 -11.25 -4.21 -16.62
N PRO A 139 -12.08 -3.27 -17.13
CA PRO A 139 -12.26 -1.98 -16.51
C PRO A 139 -12.70 -2.12 -15.05
N ALA A 140 -12.00 -1.46 -14.14
CA ALA A 140 -12.40 -1.41 -12.75
C ALA A 140 -13.48 -0.33 -12.56
N PRO A 141 -14.65 -0.66 -11.99
CA PRO A 141 -15.69 0.32 -11.70
C PRO A 141 -15.15 1.43 -10.80
N ARG A 142 -15.55 2.66 -11.09
CA ARG A 142 -15.22 3.83 -10.28
C ARG A 142 -15.80 3.66 -8.87
N ILE A 143 -15.02 4.00 -7.85
CA ILE A 143 -15.47 3.99 -6.46
C ILE A 143 -16.19 5.32 -6.18
N GLU A 144 -17.44 5.24 -5.76
CA GLU A 144 -18.34 6.38 -5.51
C GLU A 144 -18.37 6.81 -4.03
N LEU A 145 -17.58 6.16 -3.17
CA LEU A 145 -17.50 6.48 -1.76
C LEU A 145 -16.65 7.73 -1.50
N PRO A 146 -16.94 8.49 -0.44
CA PRO A 146 -16.01 9.52 0.04
C PRO A 146 -14.61 8.94 0.18
N THR A 147 -13.64 9.57 -0.47
CA THR A 147 -12.26 9.05 -0.48
C THR A 147 -11.27 10.19 -0.28
N ARG A 148 -10.34 10.01 0.65
CA ARG A 148 -9.18 10.88 0.83
C ARG A 148 -7.90 10.08 0.68
N ILE A 149 -6.91 10.67 -0.02
CA ILE A 149 -5.64 10.02 -0.32
C ILE A 149 -4.51 10.96 0.08
N MET A 150 -3.63 10.48 0.92
CA MET A 150 -2.42 11.17 1.32
C MET A 150 -1.21 10.44 0.75
N TRP A 151 -0.38 11.13 -0.04
CA TRP A 151 0.68 10.52 -0.84
C TRP A 151 2.03 11.13 -0.52
N GLY A 152 3.06 10.29 -0.30
CA GLY A 152 4.42 10.75 -0.04
C GLY A 152 5.08 11.27 -1.32
N ARG A 153 5.69 12.45 -1.23
CA ARG A 153 6.41 13.08 -2.36
C ARG A 153 7.57 12.22 -2.84
N HIS A 154 8.25 11.56 -1.91
CA HIS A 154 9.51 10.86 -2.15
C HIS A 154 9.36 9.35 -2.20
N ASP A 155 8.15 8.84 -2.47
CA ASP A 155 7.92 7.40 -2.63
C ASP A 155 8.58 6.89 -3.92
N PRO A 156 9.58 6.01 -3.86
CA PRO A 156 10.23 5.48 -5.06
C PRO A 156 9.40 4.40 -5.77
N ILE A 157 8.45 3.77 -5.05
CA ILE A 157 7.64 2.66 -5.54
C ILE A 157 6.32 3.13 -6.15
N LEU A 158 5.64 4.02 -5.44
CA LEU A 158 4.39 4.64 -5.85
C LEU A 158 4.66 6.12 -6.04
N LYS A 159 5.13 6.49 -7.23
CA LYS A 159 5.57 7.85 -7.51
C LYS A 159 4.43 8.87 -7.36
N ALA A 160 4.71 10.03 -6.77
CA ALA A 160 3.69 11.05 -6.51
C ALA A 160 2.98 11.56 -7.79
N GLU A 161 3.67 11.58 -8.92
CA GLU A 161 3.08 11.92 -10.22
C GLU A 161 2.03 10.92 -10.71
N TRP A 162 1.97 9.72 -10.13
CA TRP A 162 0.95 8.74 -10.46
C TRP A 162 -0.41 9.00 -9.82
N THR A 163 -0.54 10.08 -9.07
CA THR A 163 -1.84 10.56 -8.57
C THR A 163 -2.73 11.18 -9.66
N ASP A 164 -2.18 11.44 -10.84
CA ASP A 164 -2.78 12.15 -11.97
C ASP A 164 -4.10 11.55 -12.47
N ARG A 165 -4.24 10.21 -12.42
CA ARG A 165 -5.42 9.50 -12.90
C ARG A 165 -6.35 9.00 -11.79
N LEU A 166 -6.11 9.33 -10.53
CA LEU A 166 -6.99 8.95 -9.42
C LEU A 166 -8.46 9.38 -9.63
N PRO A 167 -8.77 10.57 -10.19
CA PRO A 167 -10.15 10.96 -10.45
C PRO A 167 -10.92 10.08 -11.45
N GLU A 168 -10.22 9.27 -12.24
CA GLU A 168 -10.86 8.28 -13.12
C GLU A 168 -11.40 7.07 -12.34
N TYR A 169 -10.82 6.78 -11.17
CA TYR A 169 -11.07 5.58 -10.37
C TYR A 169 -11.82 5.86 -9.06
N PHE A 170 -11.79 7.10 -8.59
CA PHE A 170 -12.47 7.55 -7.38
C PHE A 170 -13.28 8.81 -7.68
N ARG A 171 -14.47 8.88 -7.11
CA ARG A 171 -15.31 10.08 -7.23
C ARG A 171 -14.78 11.19 -6.34
N ASP A 172 -14.42 12.31 -6.97
CA ASP A 172 -13.97 13.54 -6.30
C ASP A 172 -13.01 13.29 -5.11
N PRO A 173 -11.88 12.55 -5.32
CA PRO A 173 -10.99 12.21 -4.23
C PRO A 173 -10.25 13.44 -3.70
N GLU A 174 -10.20 13.59 -2.37
CA GLU A 174 -9.34 14.59 -1.74
C GLU A 174 -7.88 14.09 -1.77
N ILE A 175 -7.03 14.68 -2.61
CA ILE A 175 -5.63 14.26 -2.75
C ILE A 175 -4.72 15.28 -2.06
N THR A 176 -3.82 14.79 -1.22
CA THR A 176 -2.81 15.61 -0.53
C THR A 176 -1.43 14.98 -0.71
N ILE A 177 -0.44 15.78 -1.11
CA ILE A 177 0.96 15.36 -1.16
C ILE A 177 1.64 15.74 0.16
N ALA A 178 2.30 14.76 0.77
CA ALA A 178 3.13 14.95 1.95
C ALA A 178 4.58 15.20 1.49
N GLU A 179 5.00 16.47 1.48
CA GLU A 179 6.27 16.92 0.90
C GLU A 179 7.51 16.33 1.59
N HIS A 180 7.40 15.92 2.86
CA HIS A 180 8.48 15.38 3.67
C HIS A 180 8.23 13.92 4.08
N ALA A 181 7.64 13.13 3.18
CA ALA A 181 7.41 11.71 3.39
C ALA A 181 7.70 10.90 2.12
N GLY A 182 8.13 9.68 2.32
CA GLY A 182 8.27 8.65 1.31
C GLY A 182 7.04 7.73 1.26
N HIS A 183 7.31 6.43 1.20
CA HIS A 183 6.27 5.41 1.11
C HIS A 183 5.41 5.31 2.39
N PHE A 184 5.99 5.57 3.55
CA PHE A 184 5.37 5.34 4.85
C PHE A 184 4.81 6.62 5.47
N VAL A 185 3.99 7.38 4.72
CA VAL A 185 3.47 8.70 5.13
C VAL A 185 2.92 8.71 6.55
N HIS A 186 2.14 7.67 6.93
CA HIS A 186 1.52 7.56 8.24
C HIS A 186 2.53 7.37 9.39
N TYR A 187 3.68 6.81 9.08
CA TYR A 187 4.78 6.60 10.02
C TYR A 187 5.72 7.81 10.06
N GLU A 188 6.05 8.37 8.89
CA GLU A 188 6.99 9.49 8.75
C GLU A 188 6.38 10.83 9.19
N THR A 189 5.05 10.97 9.14
CA THR A 189 4.33 12.18 9.55
C THR A 189 3.11 11.85 10.43
N PRO A 190 3.28 11.20 11.60
CA PRO A 190 2.19 10.58 12.36
C PRO A 190 1.13 11.58 12.83
N ASP A 191 1.52 12.74 13.32
CA ASP A 191 0.60 13.77 13.79
C ASP A 191 -0.28 14.30 12.66
N ARG A 192 0.35 14.57 11.51
CA ARG A 192 -0.35 15.04 10.31
C ARG A 192 -1.29 13.97 9.76
N ALA A 193 -0.84 12.72 9.73
CA ALA A 193 -1.63 11.59 9.29
C ALA A 193 -2.86 11.37 10.19
N SER A 194 -2.66 11.35 11.51
CA SER A 194 -3.73 11.18 12.49
C SER A 194 -4.78 12.31 12.42
N ALA A 195 -4.32 13.56 12.35
CA ALA A 195 -5.20 14.71 12.20
C ALA A 195 -6.00 14.66 10.88
N ALA A 196 -5.37 14.25 9.79
CA ALA A 196 -6.01 14.14 8.48
C ALA A 196 -7.07 13.03 8.46
N ILE A 197 -6.82 11.89 9.10
CA ILE A 197 -7.78 10.78 9.26
C ILE A 197 -9.00 11.26 10.05
N ALA A 198 -8.78 11.84 11.24
CA ALA A 198 -9.84 12.33 12.10
C ALA A 198 -10.70 13.36 11.35
N GLN A 199 -10.10 14.39 10.78
CA GLN A 199 -10.78 15.42 10.00
C GLN A 199 -11.60 14.87 8.84
N PHE A 200 -11.14 13.82 8.18
CA PHE A 200 -11.88 13.19 7.08
C PHE A 200 -13.11 12.46 7.60
N PHE A 201 -12.95 11.58 8.59
CA PHE A 201 -14.06 10.76 9.09
C PHE A 201 -15.09 11.54 9.89
N ASP A 202 -14.74 12.69 10.47
CA ASP A 202 -15.70 13.61 11.09
C ASP A 202 -16.72 14.18 10.08
N ARG A 203 -16.38 14.20 8.79
CA ARG A 203 -17.24 14.72 7.71
C ARG A 203 -17.96 13.63 6.91
N VAL A 204 -17.56 12.38 7.09
CA VAL A 204 -18.14 11.24 6.37
C VAL A 204 -19.52 10.93 6.96
N PRO A 205 -20.59 10.76 6.15
CA PRO A 205 -21.89 10.31 6.65
C PRO A 205 -21.83 8.83 7.03
N TRP A 206 -22.10 8.55 8.29
CA TRP A 206 -22.14 7.22 8.87
C TRP A 206 -23.47 6.51 8.68
#